data_b56b44b3f3487a24fec5d42cf8589f67
#
_entry.id   b56b44b3f3487a24fec5d42cf8589f67
#
_cell.length_a   1.000
_cell.length_b   1.000
_cell.length_c   1.000
_cell.angle_alpha   90.00
_cell.angle_beta   90.00
_cell.angle_gamma   90.00
#
_symmetry.space_group_name_H-M   'P 1'
#
loop_
_entity.id
_entity.type
_entity.pdbx_description
1 polymer ?
#
loop_
_entity_poly.entity_id
_entity_poly.type
_entity_poly.pdbx_seq_one_letter_code
_entity_poly.pdbx_strand_id
1 'polypeptide(L)'
;MKLLREYYELCEGGVCQDLLTEDEKRFVASGGMMLSGKLQEADVQNGNGRVYPHKVLMREVENYKKLVKEKRALGELDHPDDSVINLKNASHMVTEIWMEEKAVMGKVKVLNTPSGQVLKSLVESGVKLGISSRGMGSVSEGGGNVVVQEDFQLICFDFVSEPSTPNAFMMREAKGFNNKVFTKADRINRLLNEVLKDG
;
A
#
# COMPACT_ATOMS: atom_id res chain seq x y z
N MET A 1 -27.51 15.75 5.74
CA MET A 1 -26.16 15.26 5.42
C MET A 1 -26.13 13.79 5.78
N LYS A 2 -25.94 12.89 4.80
CA LYS A 2 -25.71 11.46 5.08
C LYS A 2 -24.21 11.28 5.29
N LEU A 3 -23.81 10.76 6.44
CA LEU A 3 -22.45 10.33 6.71
C LEU A 3 -22.22 9.06 5.90
N LEU A 4 -21.59 9.17 4.75
CA LEU A 4 -21.11 8.04 3.97
C LEU A 4 -19.81 7.57 4.63
N ARG A 5 -19.90 6.56 5.48
CA ARG A 5 -18.74 5.82 5.97
C ARG A 5 -18.59 4.63 5.04
N GLU A 6 -17.67 4.71 4.12
CA GLU A 6 -17.19 3.55 3.40
C GLU A 6 -16.28 2.77 4.35
N TYR A 7 -16.87 1.79 5.00
CA TYR A 7 -16.09 0.76 5.67
C TYR A 7 -15.66 -0.22 4.58
N TYR A 8 -14.42 -0.17 4.18
CA TYR A 8 -13.79 -1.38 3.71
C TYR A 8 -13.84 -2.33 4.89
N GLU A 9 -14.48 -3.49 4.71
CA GLU A 9 -14.41 -4.54 5.71
C GLU A 9 -12.94 -4.96 5.80
N LEU A 10 -12.23 -4.33 6.72
CA LEU A 10 -10.96 -4.81 7.19
C LEU A 10 -11.28 -6.18 7.79
N CYS A 11 -10.81 -7.23 7.16
CA CYS A 11 -10.82 -8.54 7.78
C CYS A 11 -10.17 -8.36 9.15
N GLU A 12 -10.86 -8.83 10.19
CA GLU A 12 -10.48 -8.58 11.57
C GLU A 12 -9.03 -8.99 11.83
N GLY A 13 -8.24 -8.09 12.38
CA GLY A 13 -6.81 -8.26 12.54
C GLY A 13 -5.95 -7.75 11.37
N GLY A 14 -6.54 -7.04 10.39
CA GLY A 14 -5.79 -6.49 9.24
C GLY A 14 -5.43 -7.56 8.20
N VAL A 15 -6.15 -8.68 8.16
CA VAL A 15 -5.85 -9.82 7.31
C VAL A 15 -7.02 -10.17 6.43
N CYS A 16 -6.90 -9.89 5.16
CA CYS A 16 -7.69 -10.57 4.14
C CYS A 16 -6.97 -11.86 3.72
N GLN A 17 -7.17 -12.94 4.47
CA GLN A 17 -6.61 -14.26 4.11
C GLN A 17 -7.06 -14.72 2.72
N ASP A 18 -8.23 -14.28 2.27
CA ASP A 18 -8.77 -14.57 0.95
C ASP A 18 -7.99 -13.92 -0.19
N LEU A 19 -7.18 -12.89 0.13
CA LEU A 19 -6.30 -12.23 -0.85
C LEU A 19 -4.92 -12.88 -0.97
N LEU A 20 -4.55 -13.79 -0.06
CA LEU A 20 -3.25 -14.45 -0.09
C LEU A 20 -3.31 -15.76 -0.88
N THR A 21 -2.35 -15.95 -1.77
CA THR A 21 -2.09 -17.24 -2.41
C THR A 21 -1.61 -18.27 -1.39
N GLU A 22 -1.69 -19.56 -1.69
CA GLU A 22 -1.22 -20.62 -0.78
C GLU A 22 0.28 -20.51 -0.46
N ASP A 23 1.10 -20.01 -1.39
CA ASP A 23 2.52 -19.76 -1.18
C ASP A 23 2.75 -18.57 -0.24
N GLU A 24 1.96 -17.51 -0.37
CA GLU A 24 2.00 -16.36 0.54
C GLU A 24 1.53 -16.74 1.95
N LYS A 25 0.49 -17.56 2.07
CA LYS A 25 0.05 -18.11 3.36
C LYS A 25 1.15 -18.93 4.02
N ARG A 26 1.83 -19.79 3.26
CA ARG A 26 3.00 -20.55 3.77
C ARG A 26 4.13 -19.64 4.20
N PHE A 27 4.44 -18.61 3.42
CA PHE A 27 5.46 -17.62 3.77
C PHE A 27 5.13 -16.89 5.07
N VAL A 28 3.89 -16.41 5.23
CA VAL A 28 3.44 -15.77 6.48
C VAL A 28 3.47 -16.76 7.66
N ALA A 29 3.06 -18.02 7.44
CA ALA A 29 3.11 -19.07 8.45
C ALA A 29 4.53 -19.38 8.92
N SER A 30 5.55 -19.21 8.06
CA SER A 30 6.97 -19.37 8.40
C SER A 30 7.59 -18.14 9.08
N GLY A 31 6.80 -17.11 9.40
CA GLY A 31 7.28 -15.88 10.03
C GLY A 31 7.62 -14.76 9.06
N GLY A 32 7.32 -14.92 7.77
CA GLY A 32 7.40 -13.87 6.77
C GLY A 32 6.31 -12.81 6.97
N MET A 33 6.47 -11.66 6.31
CA MET A 33 5.50 -10.56 6.39
C MET A 33 5.04 -10.16 5.01
N MET A 34 3.72 -10.13 4.84
CA MET A 34 3.02 -9.54 3.69
C MET A 34 2.30 -8.29 4.15
N LEU A 35 2.28 -7.27 3.30
CA LEU A 35 1.57 -6.01 3.50
C LEU A 35 0.70 -5.75 2.28
N SER A 36 -0.47 -5.14 2.47
CA SER A 36 -1.33 -4.72 1.38
C SER A 36 -1.95 -3.35 1.63
N GLY A 37 -2.31 -2.68 0.58
CA GLY A 37 -2.95 -1.37 0.68
C GLY A 37 -2.90 -0.56 -0.61
N LYS A 38 -3.32 0.70 -0.49
CA LYS A 38 -3.26 1.67 -1.57
C LYS A 38 -1.82 2.14 -1.77
N LEU A 39 -1.33 2.05 -3.00
CA LEU A 39 0.00 2.47 -3.40
C LEU A 39 0.00 3.90 -3.95
N GLN A 40 -1.02 4.26 -4.73
CA GLN A 40 -1.18 5.57 -5.35
C GLN A 40 -2.64 5.84 -5.73
N GLU A 41 -2.96 7.05 -6.15
CA GLU A 41 -4.31 7.43 -6.57
C GLU A 41 -4.28 8.36 -7.79
N ALA A 42 -5.16 8.10 -8.76
CA ALA A 42 -5.31 8.89 -9.97
C ALA A 42 -6.27 10.05 -9.77
N ASP A 43 -6.08 11.12 -10.55
CA ASP A 43 -6.95 12.32 -10.62
C ASP A 43 -7.18 13.02 -9.26
N VAL A 44 -6.31 12.79 -8.30
CA VAL A 44 -6.32 13.42 -6.97
C VAL A 44 -5.01 14.14 -6.76
N GLN A 45 -5.05 15.37 -6.24
CA GLN A 45 -3.85 16.10 -5.87
C GLN A 45 -3.21 15.44 -4.65
N ASN A 46 -1.94 15.03 -4.78
CA ASN A 46 -1.17 14.47 -3.69
C ASN A 46 -0.49 15.54 -2.81
N GLY A 47 0.19 15.11 -1.74
CA GLY A 47 0.89 15.99 -0.81
C GLY A 47 2.01 16.84 -1.45
N ASN A 48 2.50 16.46 -2.64
CA ASN A 48 3.46 17.22 -3.42
C ASN A 48 2.81 18.19 -4.43
N GLY A 49 1.49 18.37 -4.36
CA GLY A 49 0.74 19.22 -5.28
C GLY A 49 0.55 18.64 -6.69
N ARG A 50 0.92 17.38 -6.91
CA ARG A 50 0.86 16.71 -8.21
C ARG A 50 -0.42 15.93 -8.41
N VAL A 51 -0.94 15.96 -9.64
CA VAL A 51 -2.07 15.13 -10.10
C VAL A 51 -1.54 14.18 -11.16
N TYR A 52 -1.82 12.89 -10.97
CA TYR A 52 -1.49 11.84 -11.93
C TYR A 52 -2.75 11.47 -12.70
N PRO A 53 -2.84 11.75 -14.03
CA PRO A 53 -4.01 11.39 -14.80
C PRO A 53 -4.24 9.87 -14.80
N HIS A 54 -5.51 9.45 -14.69
CA HIS A 54 -5.90 8.04 -14.63
C HIS A 54 -5.31 7.21 -15.78
N LYS A 55 -5.34 7.74 -17.02
CA LYS A 55 -4.78 7.09 -18.20
C LYS A 55 -3.28 6.81 -18.05
N VAL A 56 -2.54 7.76 -17.46
CA VAL A 56 -1.09 7.63 -17.24
C VAL A 56 -0.80 6.54 -16.21
N LEU A 57 -1.48 6.59 -15.05
CA LEU A 57 -1.28 5.57 -14.01
C LEU A 57 -1.72 4.18 -14.46
N MET A 58 -2.84 4.05 -15.16
CA MET A 58 -3.31 2.78 -15.69
C MET A 58 -2.28 2.14 -16.61
N ARG A 59 -1.70 2.92 -17.53
CA ARG A 59 -0.62 2.44 -18.41
C ARG A 59 0.60 2.00 -17.61
N GLU A 60 1.01 2.78 -16.62
CA GLU A 60 2.19 2.46 -15.81
C GLU A 60 1.97 1.24 -14.91
N VAL A 61 0.76 1.05 -14.37
CA VAL A 61 0.40 -0.18 -13.66
C VAL A 61 0.53 -1.41 -14.57
N GLU A 62 0.04 -1.34 -15.82
CA GLU A 62 0.19 -2.44 -16.78
C GLU A 62 1.66 -2.71 -17.13
N ASN A 63 2.47 -1.66 -17.29
CA ASN A 63 3.91 -1.80 -17.50
C ASN A 63 4.60 -2.43 -16.29
N TYR A 64 4.24 -2.01 -15.08
CA TYR A 64 4.83 -2.47 -13.83
C TYR A 64 4.50 -3.94 -13.52
N LYS A 65 3.36 -4.45 -13.97
CA LYS A 65 2.99 -5.87 -13.88
C LYS A 65 4.05 -6.80 -14.50
N LYS A 66 4.81 -6.33 -15.49
CA LYS A 66 5.92 -7.09 -16.06
C LYS A 66 7.03 -7.32 -15.04
N LEU A 67 7.40 -6.27 -14.29
CA LEU A 67 8.40 -6.38 -13.23
C LEU A 67 7.91 -7.27 -12.09
N VAL A 68 6.62 -7.20 -11.74
CA VAL A 68 6.00 -8.09 -10.74
C VAL A 68 6.10 -9.56 -11.20
N LYS A 69 5.71 -9.86 -12.44
CA LYS A 69 5.78 -11.21 -13.03
C LYS A 69 7.21 -11.76 -13.05
N GLU A 70 8.18 -10.89 -13.33
CA GLU A 70 9.61 -11.24 -13.38
C GLU A 70 10.26 -11.26 -11.98
N LYS A 71 9.51 -10.96 -10.91
CA LYS A 71 10.01 -10.83 -9.53
C LYS A 71 11.13 -9.79 -9.39
N ARG A 72 11.01 -8.68 -10.10
CA ARG A 72 11.96 -7.56 -10.16
C ARG A 72 11.38 -6.26 -9.60
N ALA A 73 10.12 -6.25 -9.17
CA ALA A 73 9.41 -5.09 -8.63
C ALA A 73 9.88 -4.76 -7.18
N LEU A 74 11.16 -4.48 -7.03
CA LEU A 74 11.78 -4.14 -5.75
C LEU A 74 11.44 -2.70 -5.34
N GLY A 75 11.47 -2.44 -4.02
CA GLY A 75 11.39 -1.10 -3.45
C GLY A 75 12.32 -0.97 -2.25
N GLU A 76 12.63 0.27 -1.90
CA GLU A 76 13.57 0.61 -0.85
C GLU A 76 12.85 1.05 0.43
N LEU A 77 13.58 1.02 1.53
CA LEU A 77 13.19 1.69 2.75
C LEU A 77 13.75 3.11 2.68
N ASP A 78 12.85 4.10 2.86
CA ASP A 78 13.10 5.50 2.60
C ASP A 78 13.20 5.86 1.09
N HIS A 79 13.10 7.12 0.76
CA HIS A 79 12.95 7.61 -0.62
C HIS A 79 14.26 8.26 -1.08
N PRO A 80 15.16 7.54 -1.78
CA PRO A 80 16.39 8.11 -2.27
C PRO A 80 16.14 9.08 -3.44
N ASP A 81 17.03 10.02 -3.65
CA ASP A 81 17.00 10.95 -4.80
C ASP A 81 17.47 10.32 -6.12
N ASP A 82 17.68 8.99 -6.14
CA ASP A 82 18.19 8.27 -7.29
C ASP A 82 17.04 7.61 -8.08
N SER A 83 17.18 7.53 -9.40
CA SER A 83 16.28 6.81 -10.29
C SER A 83 16.55 5.30 -10.36
N VAL A 84 17.68 4.84 -9.82
CA VAL A 84 18.08 3.44 -9.80
C VAL A 84 17.87 2.85 -8.40
N ILE A 85 17.26 1.65 -8.34
CA ILE A 85 17.08 0.94 -7.07
C ILE A 85 18.42 0.44 -6.54
N ASN A 86 18.78 0.87 -5.33
CA ASN A 86 19.96 0.36 -4.64
C ASN A 86 19.62 -0.97 -3.95
N LEU A 87 20.16 -2.06 -4.45
CA LEU A 87 19.90 -3.40 -3.93
C LEU A 87 20.28 -3.58 -2.45
N LYS A 88 21.22 -2.77 -1.93
CA LYS A 88 21.57 -2.81 -0.50
C LYS A 88 20.44 -2.27 0.38
N ASN A 89 19.61 -1.36 -0.15
CA ASN A 89 18.49 -0.74 0.54
C ASN A 89 17.16 -1.44 0.25
N ALA A 90 17.13 -2.42 -0.65
CA ALA A 90 15.92 -3.16 -0.98
C ALA A 90 15.33 -3.80 0.28
N SER A 91 14.11 -3.38 0.63
CA SER A 91 13.40 -3.82 1.82
C SER A 91 12.23 -4.74 1.52
N HIS A 92 11.69 -4.63 0.31
CA HIS A 92 10.46 -5.32 -0.09
C HIS A 92 10.39 -5.53 -1.60
N MET A 93 9.40 -6.32 -2.00
CA MET A 93 9.05 -6.56 -3.40
C MET A 93 7.53 -6.51 -3.55
N VAL A 94 7.04 -5.78 -4.54
CA VAL A 94 5.62 -5.81 -4.91
C VAL A 94 5.34 -7.15 -5.59
N THR A 95 4.36 -7.89 -5.06
CA THR A 95 3.97 -9.23 -5.56
C THR A 95 2.70 -9.19 -6.39
N GLU A 96 1.88 -8.17 -6.20
CA GLU A 96 0.67 -7.94 -6.96
C GLU A 96 0.37 -6.44 -7.05
N ILE A 97 -0.15 -5.98 -8.18
CA ILE A 97 -0.58 -4.59 -8.41
C ILE A 97 -1.80 -4.57 -9.33
N TRP A 98 -2.80 -3.76 -8.98
CA TRP A 98 -4.03 -3.59 -9.79
C TRP A 98 -4.63 -2.21 -9.63
N MET A 99 -5.51 -1.84 -10.55
CA MET A 99 -6.35 -0.64 -10.41
C MET A 99 -7.69 -1.03 -9.80
N GLU A 100 -8.13 -0.24 -8.84
CA GLU A 100 -9.48 -0.28 -8.26
C GLU A 100 -10.06 1.13 -8.37
N GLU A 101 -10.92 1.35 -9.35
CA GLU A 101 -11.39 2.67 -9.75
C GLU A 101 -10.21 3.64 -10.01
N LYS A 102 -9.98 4.59 -9.13
CA LYS A 102 -8.87 5.56 -9.19
C LYS A 102 -7.66 5.16 -8.35
N ALA A 103 -7.82 4.18 -7.47
CA ALA A 103 -6.76 3.72 -6.60
C ALA A 103 -5.87 2.67 -7.29
N VAL A 104 -4.57 2.82 -7.15
CA VAL A 104 -3.60 1.77 -7.42
C VAL A 104 -3.44 0.99 -6.13
N MET A 105 -3.84 -0.26 -6.13
CA MET A 105 -3.72 -1.17 -4.99
C MET A 105 -2.59 -2.16 -5.21
N GLY A 106 -2.02 -2.69 -4.14
CA GLY A 106 -0.97 -3.68 -4.26
C GLY A 106 -0.71 -4.50 -3.00
N LYS A 107 -0.02 -5.62 -3.23
CA LYS A 107 0.55 -6.47 -2.17
C LYS A 107 2.06 -6.42 -2.22
N VAL A 108 2.65 -6.48 -1.05
CA VAL A 108 4.09 -6.30 -0.86
C VAL A 108 4.60 -7.40 0.06
N LYS A 109 5.64 -8.08 -0.40
CA LYS A 109 6.40 -9.05 0.39
C LYS A 109 7.61 -8.37 1.01
N VAL A 110 7.72 -8.36 2.32
CA VAL A 110 8.92 -7.89 3.03
C VAL A 110 10.04 -8.92 2.83
N LEU A 111 11.22 -8.44 2.41
CA LEU A 111 12.37 -9.28 2.11
C LEU A 111 13.22 -9.54 3.36
N ASN A 112 13.97 -10.63 3.34
CA ASN A 112 14.92 -10.96 4.41
C ASN A 112 16.30 -10.29 4.14
N THR A 113 16.26 -8.97 3.91
CA THR A 113 17.43 -8.10 3.78
C THR A 113 17.59 -7.25 5.04
N PRO A 114 18.73 -6.62 5.30
CA PRO A 114 18.88 -5.71 6.43
C PRO A 114 17.79 -4.65 6.49
N SER A 115 17.50 -3.97 5.37
CA SER A 115 16.43 -2.96 5.27
C SER A 115 15.04 -3.57 5.44
N GLY A 116 14.80 -4.79 4.95
CA GLY A 116 13.55 -5.52 5.17
C GLY A 116 13.35 -5.92 6.64
N GLN A 117 14.41 -6.26 7.37
CA GLN A 117 14.32 -6.53 8.81
C GLN A 117 14.00 -5.27 9.61
N VAL A 118 14.56 -4.10 9.23
CA VAL A 118 14.19 -2.81 9.81
C VAL A 118 12.71 -2.53 9.56
N LEU A 119 12.25 -2.64 8.29
CA LEU A 119 10.84 -2.46 7.92
C LEU A 119 9.94 -3.37 8.75
N LYS A 120 10.28 -4.66 8.85
CA LYS A 120 9.52 -5.65 9.63
C LYS A 120 9.42 -5.25 11.10
N SER A 121 10.54 -4.87 11.72
CA SER A 121 10.60 -4.46 13.12
C SER A 121 9.76 -3.22 13.40
N LEU A 122 9.76 -2.24 12.51
CA LEU A 122 8.93 -1.03 12.61
C LEU A 122 7.44 -1.39 12.59
N VAL A 123 7.02 -2.20 11.62
CA VAL A 123 5.61 -2.64 11.50
C VAL A 123 5.19 -3.48 12.72
N GLU A 124 6.03 -4.40 13.21
CA GLU A 124 5.76 -5.21 14.40
C GLU A 124 5.69 -4.37 15.68
N SER A 125 6.40 -3.25 15.71
CA SER A 125 6.34 -2.27 16.81
C SER A 125 5.12 -1.34 16.73
N GLY A 126 4.25 -1.51 15.73
CA GLY A 126 3.05 -0.70 15.54
C GLY A 126 3.30 0.64 14.83
N VAL A 127 4.48 0.85 14.25
CA VAL A 127 4.75 2.04 13.45
C VAL A 127 3.90 1.99 12.18
N LYS A 128 3.14 3.06 11.93
CA LYS A 128 2.33 3.22 10.74
C LYS A 128 3.21 3.78 9.63
N LEU A 129 3.51 2.96 8.64
CA LEU A 129 4.32 3.34 7.49
C LEU A 129 3.46 3.50 6.24
N GLY A 130 3.82 4.49 5.44
CA GLY A 130 3.25 4.74 4.13
C GLY A 130 4.07 4.13 3.00
N ILE A 131 3.49 4.17 1.82
CA ILE A 131 4.18 3.81 0.58
C ILE A 131 4.03 4.95 -0.42
N SER A 132 5.09 5.22 -1.17
CA SER A 132 5.14 6.31 -2.14
C SER A 132 5.77 5.85 -3.44
N SER A 133 5.21 6.29 -4.56
CA SER A 133 5.77 5.97 -5.88
C SER A 133 6.96 6.85 -6.22
N ARG A 134 7.98 6.24 -6.82
CA ARG A 134 9.11 6.91 -7.44
C ARG A 134 9.07 6.70 -8.94
N GLY A 135 9.22 7.75 -9.71
CA GLY A 135 9.20 7.71 -11.17
C GLY A 135 9.83 8.93 -11.79
N MET A 136 10.00 8.89 -13.09
CA MET A 136 10.54 9.97 -13.91
C MET A 136 9.49 10.42 -14.91
N GLY A 137 9.45 11.71 -15.21
CA GLY A 137 8.53 12.28 -16.18
C GLY A 137 8.49 13.80 -16.08
N SER A 138 7.88 14.43 -17.06
CA SER A 138 7.65 15.87 -17.05
C SER A 138 6.33 16.22 -16.36
N VAL A 139 6.21 17.46 -15.96
CA VAL A 139 4.99 18.03 -15.37
C VAL A 139 4.62 19.31 -16.09
N SER A 140 3.32 19.62 -16.15
CA SER A 140 2.83 20.91 -16.61
C SER A 140 2.05 21.60 -15.50
N GLU A 141 2.22 22.90 -15.36
CA GLU A 141 1.43 23.73 -14.47
C GLU A 141 0.20 24.24 -15.19
N GLY A 142 -0.96 24.07 -14.61
CA GLY A 142 -2.22 24.55 -15.17
C GLY A 142 -3.35 24.51 -14.14
N GLY A 143 -4.12 25.59 -14.05
CA GLY A 143 -5.30 25.65 -13.18
C GLY A 143 -5.04 25.50 -11.68
N GLY A 144 -3.82 25.82 -11.21
CA GLY A 144 -3.43 25.67 -9.79
C GLY A 144 -2.93 24.28 -9.41
N ASN A 145 -2.85 23.35 -10.35
CA ASN A 145 -2.34 22.00 -10.16
C ASN A 145 -1.08 21.75 -10.99
N VAL A 146 -0.22 20.88 -10.52
CA VAL A 146 0.92 20.33 -11.26
C VAL A 146 0.51 18.97 -11.82
N VAL A 147 0.31 18.89 -13.14
CA VAL A 147 -0.19 17.67 -13.80
C VAL A 147 0.97 16.88 -14.40
N VAL A 148 1.09 15.62 -14.02
CA VAL A 148 2.08 14.68 -14.56
C VAL A 148 1.75 14.34 -16.00
N GLN A 149 2.76 14.36 -16.88
CA GLN A 149 2.57 14.20 -18.32
C GLN A 149 2.66 12.73 -18.78
N GLU A 150 2.35 12.51 -20.06
CA GLU A 150 2.31 11.16 -20.63
C GLU A 150 3.68 10.45 -20.72
N ASP A 151 4.78 11.18 -20.59
CA ASP A 151 6.15 10.63 -20.55
C ASP A 151 6.53 10.03 -19.19
N PHE A 152 5.61 10.07 -18.20
CA PHE A 152 5.84 9.48 -16.89
C PHE A 152 6.15 8.00 -16.99
N GLN A 153 7.18 7.56 -16.25
CA GLN A 153 7.62 6.18 -16.10
C GLN A 153 7.71 5.85 -14.62
N LEU A 154 6.95 4.89 -14.17
CA LEU A 154 6.99 4.36 -12.80
C LEU A 154 8.23 3.47 -12.63
N ILE A 155 9.05 3.78 -11.63
CA ILE A 155 10.26 3.01 -11.30
C ILE A 155 9.96 1.99 -10.22
N CYS A 156 9.45 2.44 -9.07
CA CYS A 156 9.15 1.60 -7.91
C CYS A 156 8.18 2.26 -6.95
N PHE A 157 7.87 1.52 -5.90
CA PHE A 157 7.20 2.02 -4.70
C PHE A 157 8.14 1.83 -3.53
N ASP A 158 8.35 2.86 -2.71
CA ASP A 158 9.23 2.85 -1.55
C ASP A 158 8.44 3.03 -0.26
N PHE A 159 8.88 2.40 0.84
CA PHE A 159 8.31 2.66 2.15
C PHE A 159 8.84 3.95 2.75
N VAL A 160 7.93 4.79 3.22
CA VAL A 160 8.22 6.12 3.78
C VAL A 160 7.45 6.35 5.07
N SER A 161 7.93 7.27 5.91
CA SER A 161 7.21 7.71 7.10
C SER A 161 5.93 8.47 6.76
N GLU A 162 5.99 9.33 5.71
CA GLU A 162 4.85 10.12 5.23
C GLU A 162 4.67 9.97 3.71
N PRO A 163 3.63 9.23 3.27
CA PRO A 163 3.35 9.05 1.85
C PRO A 163 2.76 10.32 1.24
N SER A 164 3.17 10.65 0.01
CA SER A 164 2.62 11.78 -0.73
C SER A 164 1.17 11.54 -1.19
N THR A 165 0.78 10.29 -1.41
CA THR A 165 -0.61 9.93 -1.74
C THR A 165 -1.45 9.85 -0.47
N PRO A 166 -2.60 10.55 -0.39
CA PRO A 166 -3.47 10.49 0.78
C PRO A 166 -3.88 9.04 1.11
N ASN A 167 -3.73 8.68 2.39
CA ASN A 167 -4.09 7.34 2.91
C ASN A 167 -3.34 6.15 2.27
N ALA A 168 -2.19 6.37 1.63
CA ALA A 168 -1.35 5.30 1.10
C ALA A 168 -0.52 4.63 2.22
N PHE A 169 -1.22 4.10 3.23
CA PHE A 169 -0.61 3.31 4.30
C PHE A 169 -0.82 1.83 4.06
N MET A 170 0.22 1.05 4.36
CA MET A 170 0.21 -0.39 4.21
C MET A 170 -0.19 -1.07 5.50
N MET A 171 -0.96 -2.13 5.38
CA MET A 171 -1.42 -2.96 6.50
C MET A 171 -0.78 -4.33 6.44
N ARG A 172 -0.47 -4.87 7.62
CA ARG A 172 0.12 -6.21 7.73
C ARG A 172 -0.94 -7.26 7.44
N GLU A 173 -0.60 -8.20 6.57
CA GLU A 173 -1.32 -9.44 6.40
C GLU A 173 -0.92 -10.39 7.52
N ALA A 174 -1.78 -10.62 8.53
CA ALA A 174 -1.42 -11.38 9.72
C ALA A 174 -1.65 -12.90 9.57
N LYS A 175 -0.92 -13.67 10.36
CA LYS A 175 -1.09 -15.10 10.54
C LYS A 175 -2.42 -15.36 11.25
N GLY A 176 -3.29 -16.19 10.67
CA GLY A 176 -4.64 -16.42 11.15
C GLY A 176 -4.75 -16.59 12.65
N PHE A 177 -5.51 -15.74 13.28
CA PHE A 177 -6.12 -15.98 14.58
C PHE A 177 -7.48 -16.65 14.37
N ASN A 178 -7.82 -17.59 15.28
CA ASN A 178 -9.05 -18.38 15.25
C ASN A 178 -10.26 -17.63 14.71
N ASN A 179 -10.95 -18.25 13.75
CA ASN A 179 -12.26 -17.87 13.24
C ASN A 179 -13.29 -17.64 14.37
N LYS A 180 -13.25 -16.51 15.03
CA LYS A 180 -14.44 -15.98 15.67
C LYS A 180 -15.21 -15.22 14.59
N VAL A 181 -16.19 -15.90 14.01
CA VAL A 181 -17.21 -15.24 13.20
C VAL A 181 -17.82 -14.15 14.07
N PHE A 182 -17.59 -12.87 13.71
CA PHE A 182 -18.23 -11.75 14.39
C PHE A 182 -19.76 -11.89 14.20
N THR A 183 -20.41 -12.19 15.28
CA THR A 183 -21.87 -12.30 15.31
C THR A 183 -22.50 -10.90 15.29
N LYS A 184 -23.77 -10.82 14.91
CA LYS A 184 -24.53 -9.57 14.98
C LYS A 184 -24.51 -8.96 16.39
N ALA A 185 -24.39 -9.80 17.43
CA ALA A 185 -24.26 -9.41 18.82
C ALA A 185 -22.93 -8.71 19.13
N ASP A 186 -21.82 -9.13 18.53
CA ASP A 186 -20.51 -8.51 18.73
C ASP A 186 -20.47 -7.11 18.11
N ARG A 187 -21.15 -6.90 16.98
CA ARG A 187 -21.33 -5.57 16.35
C ARG A 187 -22.14 -4.62 17.25
N ILE A 188 -23.19 -5.12 17.86
CA ILE A 188 -24.05 -4.35 18.77
C ILE A 188 -23.28 -3.98 20.05
N ASN A 189 -22.53 -4.92 20.63
CA ASN A 189 -21.71 -4.65 21.83
C ASN A 189 -20.61 -3.63 21.56
N ARG A 190 -20.03 -3.61 20.38
CA ARG A 190 -19.03 -2.61 19.99
C ARG A 190 -19.64 -1.22 19.88
N LEU A 191 -20.80 -1.10 19.24
CA LEU A 191 -21.55 0.16 19.13
C LEU A 191 -21.98 0.68 20.51
N LEU A 192 -22.45 -0.20 21.41
CA LEU A 192 -22.80 0.17 22.79
C LEU A 192 -21.58 0.65 23.57
N ASN A 193 -20.41 0.03 23.40
CA ASN A 193 -19.19 0.45 24.07
C ASN A 193 -18.63 1.78 23.53
N GLU A 194 -18.86 2.12 22.25
CA GLU A 194 -18.53 3.45 21.71
C GLU A 194 -19.45 4.53 22.29
N VAL A 195 -20.75 4.27 22.34
CA VAL A 195 -21.74 5.22 22.92
C VAL A 195 -21.51 5.46 24.42
N LEU A 196 -21.07 4.44 25.17
CA LEU A 196 -20.79 4.55 26.60
C LEU A 196 -19.43 5.21 26.93
N LYS A 197 -18.55 5.39 25.96
CA LYS A 197 -17.28 6.10 26.13
C LYS A 197 -17.36 7.59 25.84
N ASP A 198 -18.39 8.02 25.10
CA ASP A 198 -18.62 9.41 24.70
C ASP A 198 -19.70 10.12 25.59
N GLY A 199 -20.13 9.48 26.64
CA GLY A 199 -21.01 10.01 27.74
C GLY A 199 -20.27 9.97 29.05
#